data_9a6ff3a9b6e7e0586192bb422d3bbb15
#
_entry.id   9a6ff3a9b6e7e0586192bb422d3bbb15
#
_cell.length_a   1.000
_cell.length_b   1.000
_cell.length_c   1.000
_cell.angle_alpha   90.00
_cell.angle_beta   90.00
_cell.angle_gamma   90.00
#
_symmetry.space_group_name_H-M   'P 1'
#
loop_
_entity.id
_entity.type
_entity.pdbx_description
1 polymer ?
#
loop_
_entity_poly.entity_id
_entity_poly.type
_entity_poly.pdbx_seq_one_letter_code
_entity_poly.pdbx_strand_id
1 'polypeptide(L)'
;MLYQLSYRRRSGEGYRPGIYPSRAMQRPGPIATVVGIFAALLIALLVYGVVKSGPDTSLDSAVSRDAKPVAPGAAVALRRLGSPGTTSLAALHGKVVVLNFWASWCDPCRREAPILERAQRRLRTRNATVLGVTYKDYAADSAKFVRELKLTYPSLRDDKLQLAPKYGTIKLPETFVINRAGRVVAISRGELTEPFLTRALDRALAGSAS
;
A
#
# COMPACT_ATOMS: atom_id res chain seq x y z
N MET A 1 45.30 -66.03 26.13
CA MET A 1 44.81 -66.73 24.91
C MET A 1 44.77 -65.69 23.80
N LEU A 2 45.86 -65.70 23.03
CA LEU A 2 46.21 -64.66 22.05
C LEU A 2 45.54 -65.02 20.69
N TYR A 3 44.69 -64.18 20.14
CA TYR A 3 44.18 -64.29 18.77
C TYR A 3 44.97 -63.35 17.87
N GLN A 4 45.92 -63.81 17.16
CA GLN A 4 46.62 -63.11 16.08
C GLN A 4 45.81 -63.19 14.81
N LEU A 5 45.17 -62.06 14.40
CA LEU A 5 44.64 -61.93 13.06
C LEU A 5 45.70 -61.45 12.10
N SER A 6 46.16 -62.37 11.23
CA SER A 6 47.04 -62.11 10.13
C SER A 6 46.39 -61.26 9.06
N TYR A 7 46.80 -59.97 8.98
CA TYR A 7 46.43 -59.09 7.90
C TYR A 7 47.24 -59.42 6.64
N ARG A 8 46.65 -60.14 5.71
CA ARG A 8 47.21 -60.43 4.40
C ARG A 8 47.16 -59.19 3.52
N ARG A 9 48.24 -58.48 3.35
CA ARG A 9 48.45 -57.40 2.41
C ARG A 9 48.26 -57.90 0.98
N ARG A 10 47.12 -57.58 0.31
CA ARG A 10 46.97 -57.68 -1.13
C ARG A 10 47.70 -56.52 -1.77
N SER A 11 48.77 -56.77 -2.39
CA SER A 11 49.56 -55.88 -3.24
C SER A 11 48.81 -55.60 -4.55
N GLY A 12 48.67 -54.35 -4.89
CA GLY A 12 48.76 -53.82 -6.24
C GLY A 12 47.56 -53.97 -7.15
N GLU A 13 46.48 -53.25 -6.89
CA GLU A 13 45.64 -52.77 -7.98
C GLU A 13 45.75 -51.23 -8.05
N GLY A 14 46.53 -50.83 -9.09
CA GLY A 14 46.76 -49.41 -9.35
C GLY A 14 45.43 -48.68 -9.64
N TYR A 15 45.10 -47.72 -8.77
CA TYR A 15 44.07 -46.75 -9.04
C TYR A 15 44.42 -45.99 -10.33
N ARG A 16 43.73 -46.29 -11.42
CA ARG A 16 43.78 -45.49 -12.64
C ARG A 16 42.75 -44.33 -12.41
N PRO A 17 43.19 -43.06 -12.30
CA PRO A 17 42.26 -41.96 -12.27
C PRO A 17 41.49 -41.99 -13.58
N GLY A 18 40.16 -42.18 -13.47
CA GLY A 18 39.28 -42.14 -14.62
C GLY A 18 39.37 -40.73 -15.25
N ILE A 19 39.87 -40.71 -16.49
CA ILE A 19 39.85 -39.50 -17.31
C ILE A 19 38.35 -39.22 -17.60
N TYR A 20 37.73 -38.36 -16.79
CA TYR A 20 36.42 -37.84 -17.14
C TYR A 20 36.61 -37.04 -18.42
N PRO A 21 35.92 -37.37 -19.54
CA PRO A 21 35.99 -36.56 -20.73
C PRO A 21 35.49 -35.15 -20.36
N SER A 22 36.38 -34.18 -20.51
CA SER A 22 35.99 -32.76 -20.41
C SER A 22 34.83 -32.56 -21.40
N ARG A 23 33.61 -32.34 -20.88
CA ARG A 23 32.50 -31.94 -21.72
C ARG A 23 32.91 -30.62 -22.37
N ALA A 24 33.40 -30.70 -23.60
CA ALA A 24 33.57 -29.52 -24.43
C ALA A 24 32.20 -28.78 -24.43
N MET A 25 32.18 -27.58 -23.90
CA MET A 25 31.01 -26.74 -23.83
C MET A 25 30.59 -26.45 -25.28
N GLN A 26 29.64 -27.25 -25.80
CA GLN A 26 29.11 -27.06 -27.13
C GLN A 26 28.53 -25.66 -27.21
N ARG A 27 29.05 -24.83 -28.12
CA ARG A 27 28.52 -23.49 -28.37
C ARG A 27 27.05 -23.64 -28.81
N PRO A 28 26.11 -22.92 -28.21
CA PRO A 28 24.71 -23.02 -28.61
C PRO A 28 24.60 -22.68 -30.10
N GLY A 29 23.80 -23.46 -30.84
CA GLY A 29 23.53 -23.18 -32.23
C GLY A 29 22.77 -21.84 -32.37
N PRO A 30 22.74 -21.24 -33.59
CA PRO A 30 22.14 -19.91 -33.79
C PRO A 30 20.69 -19.81 -33.32
N ILE A 31 19.93 -20.89 -33.47
CA ILE A 31 18.51 -20.94 -33.00
C ILE A 31 18.45 -20.88 -31.47
N ALA A 32 19.30 -21.65 -30.76
CA ALA A 32 19.33 -21.66 -29.29
C ALA A 32 19.77 -20.29 -28.75
N THR A 33 20.70 -19.61 -29.45
CA THR A 33 21.12 -18.25 -29.08
C THR A 33 19.97 -17.24 -29.24
N VAL A 34 19.22 -17.29 -30.35
CA VAL A 34 18.05 -16.40 -30.59
C VAL A 34 16.96 -16.65 -29.55
N VAL A 35 16.63 -17.92 -29.26
CA VAL A 35 15.65 -18.27 -28.22
C VAL A 35 16.11 -17.78 -26.83
N GLY A 36 17.40 -17.93 -26.51
CA GLY A 36 17.96 -17.44 -25.26
C GLY A 36 17.86 -15.91 -25.10
N ILE A 37 18.16 -15.16 -26.17
CA ILE A 37 18.03 -13.70 -26.17
C ILE A 37 16.55 -13.29 -26.00
N PHE A 38 15.64 -13.95 -26.71
CA PHE A 38 14.21 -13.66 -26.60
C PHE A 38 13.66 -13.94 -25.20
N ALA A 39 14.06 -15.09 -24.61
CA ALA A 39 13.70 -15.42 -23.24
C ALA A 39 14.25 -14.40 -22.24
N ALA A 40 15.51 -13.97 -22.39
CA ALA A 40 16.11 -12.95 -21.55
C ALA A 40 15.39 -11.59 -21.65
N LEU A 41 14.99 -11.19 -22.86
CA LEU A 41 14.19 -9.97 -23.07
C LEU A 41 12.82 -10.07 -22.43
N LEU A 42 12.14 -11.20 -22.54
CA LEU A 42 10.85 -11.41 -21.85
C LEU A 42 10.98 -11.34 -20.34
N ILE A 43 12.01 -11.99 -19.79
CA ILE A 43 12.29 -11.94 -18.35
C ILE A 43 12.60 -10.48 -17.91
N ALA A 44 13.40 -9.76 -18.68
CA ALA A 44 13.71 -8.36 -18.40
C ALA A 44 12.47 -7.48 -18.43
N LEU A 45 11.55 -7.68 -19.40
CA LEU A 45 10.27 -6.99 -19.48
C LEU A 45 9.35 -7.33 -18.29
N LEU A 46 9.29 -8.60 -17.89
CA LEU A 46 8.52 -9.03 -16.71
C LEU A 46 9.07 -8.41 -15.42
N VAL A 47 10.38 -8.46 -15.23
CA VAL A 47 11.05 -7.84 -14.07
C VAL A 47 10.83 -6.33 -14.07
N TYR A 48 10.97 -5.67 -15.22
CA TYR A 48 10.71 -4.24 -15.36
C TYR A 48 9.25 -3.90 -15.02
N GLY A 49 8.29 -4.70 -15.51
CA GLY A 49 6.86 -4.54 -15.20
C GLY A 49 6.57 -4.68 -13.70
N VAL A 50 7.13 -5.71 -13.05
CA VAL A 50 6.94 -5.95 -11.60
C VAL A 50 7.58 -4.85 -10.76
N VAL A 51 8.79 -4.42 -11.10
CA VAL A 51 9.51 -3.36 -10.37
C VAL A 51 8.78 -2.02 -10.50
N LYS A 52 8.21 -1.73 -11.66
CA LYS A 52 7.49 -0.47 -11.91
C LYS A 52 6.04 -0.46 -11.37
N SER A 53 5.47 -1.62 -11.06
CA SER A 53 4.10 -1.78 -10.54
C SER A 53 4.00 -1.73 -9.01
N GLY A 54 5.08 -1.41 -8.32
CA GLY A 54 5.09 -1.23 -6.87
C GLY A 54 4.17 -0.07 -6.43
N PRO A 55 3.64 -0.09 -5.19
CA PRO A 55 2.86 1.01 -4.66
C PRO A 55 3.72 2.29 -4.64
N ASP A 56 3.11 3.41 -5.03
CA ASP A 56 3.77 4.70 -4.91
C ASP A 56 3.89 5.10 -3.42
N THR A 57 5.07 4.95 -2.85
CA THR A 57 5.40 5.28 -1.47
C THR A 57 6.06 6.66 -1.33
N SER A 58 5.98 7.50 -2.35
CA SER A 58 6.59 8.83 -2.35
C SER A 58 6.04 9.72 -1.24
N LEU A 59 4.71 9.64 -0.98
CA LEU A 59 4.06 10.33 0.14
C LEU A 59 4.57 9.85 1.50
N ASP A 60 4.70 8.53 1.68
CA ASP A 60 5.18 7.94 2.93
C ASP A 60 6.61 8.39 3.22
N SER A 61 7.46 8.35 2.20
CA SER A 61 8.84 8.82 2.28
C SER A 61 8.95 10.32 2.58
N ALA A 62 8.07 11.14 2.03
CA ALA A 62 8.03 12.57 2.30
C ALA A 62 7.56 12.85 3.73
N VAL A 63 6.47 12.20 4.18
CA VAL A 63 5.92 12.38 5.53
C VAL A 63 6.90 11.88 6.60
N SER A 64 7.62 10.77 6.36
CA SER A 64 8.62 10.27 7.31
C SER A 64 9.81 11.22 7.48
N ARG A 65 10.11 12.04 6.47
CA ARG A 65 11.12 13.12 6.54
C ARG A 65 10.54 14.46 7.01
N ASP A 66 9.30 14.49 7.52
CA ASP A 66 8.56 15.70 7.93
C ASP A 66 8.40 16.75 6.82
N ALA A 67 8.45 16.34 5.55
CA ALA A 67 8.39 17.26 4.42
C ALA A 67 6.98 17.84 4.18
N LYS A 68 5.93 17.28 4.78
CA LYS A 68 4.52 17.73 4.70
C LYS A 68 4.08 18.01 3.25
N PRO A 69 4.08 16.99 2.36
CA PRO A 69 3.73 17.16 0.96
C PRO A 69 2.29 17.67 0.80
N VAL A 70 2.03 18.40 -0.29
CA VAL A 70 0.67 18.82 -0.65
C VAL A 70 -0.18 17.57 -0.91
N ALA A 71 -1.42 17.57 -0.41
CA ALA A 71 -2.38 16.50 -0.61
C ALA A 71 -2.69 16.34 -2.11
N PRO A 72 -2.34 15.20 -2.73
CA PRO A 72 -2.49 15.04 -4.16
C PRO A 72 -3.96 14.95 -4.56
N GLY A 73 -4.29 15.42 -5.78
CA GLY A 73 -5.63 15.31 -6.34
C GLY A 73 -6.69 16.11 -5.60
N ALA A 74 -6.33 17.15 -4.85
CA ALA A 74 -7.28 17.94 -4.05
C ALA A 74 -8.45 18.51 -4.86
N ALA A 75 -8.25 18.82 -6.15
CA ALA A 75 -9.27 19.32 -7.06
C ALA A 75 -10.16 18.23 -7.71
N VAL A 76 -9.86 16.96 -7.49
CA VAL A 76 -10.66 15.85 -8.06
C VAL A 76 -12.08 15.90 -7.48
N ALA A 77 -13.06 16.16 -8.35
CA ALA A 77 -14.47 16.21 -7.98
C ALA A 77 -15.05 14.78 -7.97
N LEU A 78 -15.47 14.32 -6.80
CA LEU A 78 -16.09 13.01 -6.60
C LEU A 78 -17.55 13.16 -6.18
N ARG A 79 -18.37 12.17 -6.56
CA ARG A 79 -19.78 12.12 -6.16
C ARG A 79 -19.91 11.87 -4.66
N ARG A 80 -20.86 12.56 -4.03
CA ARG A 80 -21.18 12.32 -2.62
C ARG A 80 -21.88 10.97 -2.47
N LEU A 81 -21.57 10.25 -1.41
CA LEU A 81 -22.32 9.07 -1.02
C LEU A 81 -23.57 9.49 -0.25
N GLY A 82 -24.75 8.99 -0.66
CA GLY A 82 -26.01 9.23 0.03
C GLY A 82 -26.66 10.61 -0.17
N SER A 83 -26.05 11.49 -1.00
CA SER A 83 -26.65 12.78 -1.37
C SER A 83 -26.28 13.20 -2.80
N PRO A 84 -27.08 14.02 -3.48
CA PRO A 84 -26.76 14.49 -4.81
C PRO A 84 -25.55 15.43 -4.83
N GLY A 85 -24.96 15.56 -6.03
CA GLY A 85 -23.86 16.47 -6.29
C GLY A 85 -22.47 15.87 -6.07
N THR A 86 -21.49 16.70 -6.35
CA THR A 86 -20.06 16.39 -6.21
C THR A 86 -19.39 17.33 -5.23
N THR A 87 -18.25 16.95 -4.70
CA THR A 87 -17.34 17.81 -3.96
C THR A 87 -15.92 17.31 -4.11
N SER A 88 -14.95 18.07 -3.63
CA SER A 88 -13.54 17.72 -3.69
C SER A 88 -12.86 17.99 -2.35
N LEU A 89 -11.65 17.48 -2.16
CA LEU A 89 -10.84 17.81 -1.00
C LEU A 89 -10.51 19.32 -0.94
N ALA A 90 -10.35 19.97 -2.11
CA ALA A 90 -10.13 21.42 -2.19
C ALA A 90 -11.27 22.25 -1.56
N ALA A 91 -12.50 21.76 -1.59
CA ALA A 91 -13.63 22.43 -0.92
C ALA A 91 -13.52 22.42 0.62
N LEU A 92 -12.60 21.65 1.16
CA LEU A 92 -12.29 21.57 2.59
C LEU A 92 -11.01 22.32 2.96
N HIS A 93 -10.46 23.14 2.05
CA HIS A 93 -9.27 23.94 2.35
C HIS A 93 -9.49 24.80 3.59
N GLY A 94 -8.48 24.97 4.41
CA GLY A 94 -8.59 25.66 5.70
C GLY A 94 -9.10 24.78 6.85
N LYS A 95 -9.51 23.53 6.57
CA LYS A 95 -9.89 22.55 7.62
C LYS A 95 -8.82 21.49 7.77
N VAL A 96 -8.71 20.93 8.97
CA VAL A 96 -8.00 19.66 9.15
C VAL A 96 -8.89 18.54 8.64
N VAL A 97 -8.37 17.67 7.79
CA VAL A 97 -9.11 16.55 7.19
C VAL A 97 -8.45 15.23 7.51
N VAL A 98 -9.23 14.31 8.08
CA VAL A 98 -8.87 12.89 8.18
C VAL A 98 -9.46 12.20 6.96
N LEU A 99 -8.67 12.04 5.90
CA LEU A 99 -9.07 11.37 4.67
C LEU A 99 -8.87 9.86 4.85
N ASN A 100 -9.95 9.09 4.76
CA ASN A 100 -9.94 7.64 4.93
C ASN A 100 -10.47 6.94 3.69
N PHE A 101 -9.65 6.06 3.10
CA PHE A 101 -10.07 5.17 2.01
C PHE A 101 -10.60 3.85 2.59
N TRP A 102 -11.81 3.48 2.20
CA TRP A 102 -12.54 2.34 2.75
C TRP A 102 -13.45 1.65 1.74
N ALA A 103 -13.98 0.47 2.09
CA ALA A 103 -15.03 -0.21 1.34
C ALA A 103 -15.95 -1.01 2.28
N SER A 104 -17.16 -1.31 1.82
CA SER A 104 -18.15 -2.07 2.60
C SER A 104 -17.73 -3.53 2.84
N TRP A 105 -16.97 -4.12 1.92
CA TRP A 105 -16.43 -5.47 1.99
C TRP A 105 -15.13 -5.60 2.82
N CYS A 106 -14.62 -4.48 3.34
CA CYS A 106 -13.36 -4.43 4.07
C CYS A 106 -13.60 -4.62 5.58
N ASP A 107 -13.33 -5.79 6.12
CA ASP A 107 -13.52 -6.08 7.55
C ASP A 107 -12.67 -5.18 8.48
N PRO A 108 -11.38 -4.89 8.20
CA PRO A 108 -10.63 -3.94 9.01
C PRO A 108 -11.24 -2.53 8.99
N CYS A 109 -11.83 -2.10 7.86
CA CYS A 109 -12.52 -0.81 7.77
C CYS A 109 -13.73 -0.76 8.71
N ARG A 110 -14.45 -1.87 8.85
CA ARG A 110 -15.56 -2.00 9.78
C ARG A 110 -15.12 -1.86 11.24
N ARG A 111 -13.95 -2.42 11.59
CA ARG A 111 -13.42 -2.33 12.96
C ARG A 111 -12.94 -0.92 13.31
N GLU A 112 -12.35 -0.17 12.36
CA GLU A 112 -11.86 1.19 12.63
C GLU A 112 -12.95 2.27 12.54
N ALA A 113 -14.07 2.01 11.87
CA ALA A 113 -15.16 2.98 11.66
C ALA A 113 -15.65 3.65 12.96
N PRO A 114 -15.78 2.94 14.10
CA PRO A 114 -16.12 3.58 15.38
C PRO A 114 -15.08 4.59 15.88
N ILE A 115 -13.79 4.37 15.58
CA ILE A 115 -12.70 5.31 15.93
C ILE A 115 -12.87 6.61 15.13
N LEU A 116 -13.10 6.48 13.82
CA LEU A 116 -13.34 7.61 12.92
C LEU A 116 -14.62 8.38 13.30
N GLU A 117 -15.69 7.68 13.68
CA GLU A 117 -16.93 8.32 14.09
C GLU A 117 -16.77 9.10 15.42
N ARG A 118 -16.03 8.54 16.40
CA ARG A 118 -15.68 9.28 17.62
C ARG A 118 -14.83 10.52 17.31
N ALA A 119 -13.87 10.39 16.41
CA ALA A 119 -13.06 11.51 15.96
C ALA A 119 -13.93 12.58 15.28
N GLN A 120 -14.84 12.20 14.37
CA GLN A 120 -15.76 13.13 13.71
C GLN A 120 -16.54 13.97 14.72
N ARG A 121 -17.09 13.34 15.77
CA ARG A 121 -17.83 14.06 16.82
C ARG A 121 -16.98 15.08 17.57
N ARG A 122 -15.72 14.72 17.88
CA ARG A 122 -14.76 15.64 18.54
C ARG A 122 -14.30 16.79 17.63
N LEU A 123 -14.26 16.53 16.31
CA LEU A 123 -13.74 17.48 15.32
C LEU A 123 -14.77 18.54 14.90
N ARG A 124 -16.07 18.34 15.12
CA ARG A 124 -17.16 19.26 14.70
C ARG A 124 -16.96 20.70 15.15
N THR A 125 -16.38 20.91 16.33
CA THR A 125 -16.15 22.24 16.93
C THR A 125 -14.75 22.80 16.64
N ARG A 126 -13.91 22.07 15.89
CA ARG A 126 -12.48 22.40 15.69
C ARG A 126 -12.11 22.81 14.28
N ASN A 127 -13.09 23.14 13.44
CA ASN A 127 -12.87 23.37 12.01
C ASN A 127 -12.07 22.23 11.36
N ALA A 128 -12.55 21.00 11.60
CA ALA A 128 -11.93 19.78 11.15
C ALA A 128 -13.01 18.72 10.85
N THR A 129 -12.70 17.74 10.02
CA THR A 129 -13.66 16.69 9.64
C THR A 129 -12.96 15.39 9.26
N VAL A 130 -13.66 14.28 9.40
CA VAL A 130 -13.35 13.05 8.69
C VAL A 130 -14.00 13.13 7.30
N LEU A 131 -13.29 12.66 6.28
CA LEU A 131 -13.79 12.48 4.92
C LEU A 131 -13.52 11.05 4.48
N GLY A 132 -14.57 10.24 4.33
CA GLY A 132 -14.47 8.91 3.75
C GLY A 132 -14.38 8.98 2.23
N VAL A 133 -13.66 8.05 1.62
CA VAL A 133 -13.65 7.84 0.16
C VAL A 133 -13.76 6.35 -0.11
N THR A 134 -14.81 5.94 -0.82
CA THR A 134 -14.99 4.53 -1.14
C THR A 134 -14.04 4.10 -2.26
N TYR A 135 -13.54 2.87 -2.16
CA TYR A 135 -12.60 2.28 -3.10
C TYR A 135 -13.13 0.96 -3.64
N LYS A 136 -13.36 0.88 -4.96
CA LYS A 136 -13.86 -0.35 -5.63
C LYS A 136 -15.07 -0.95 -4.92
N ASP A 137 -16.09 -0.12 -4.65
CA ASP A 137 -17.27 -0.51 -3.89
C ASP A 137 -18.56 -0.07 -4.59
N TYR A 138 -19.64 -0.80 -4.37
CA TYR A 138 -20.95 -0.43 -4.89
C TYR A 138 -21.64 0.59 -3.98
N ALA A 139 -22.33 1.56 -4.60
CA ALA A 139 -23.00 2.64 -3.87
C ALA A 139 -24.02 2.14 -2.84
N ALA A 140 -24.78 1.10 -3.19
CA ALA A 140 -25.79 0.52 -2.31
C ALA A 140 -25.16 -0.10 -1.07
N ASP A 141 -24.06 -0.84 -1.24
CA ASP A 141 -23.34 -1.52 -0.16
C ASP A 141 -22.62 -0.51 0.75
N SER A 142 -21.95 0.48 0.14
CA SER A 142 -21.37 1.61 0.88
C SER A 142 -22.42 2.35 1.70
N ALA A 143 -23.59 2.65 1.12
CA ALA A 143 -24.67 3.33 1.83
C ALA A 143 -25.26 2.46 2.97
N LYS A 144 -25.36 1.14 2.76
CA LYS A 144 -25.76 0.19 3.79
C LYS A 144 -24.75 0.20 4.96
N PHE A 145 -23.45 0.10 4.65
CA PHE A 145 -22.38 0.17 5.64
C PHE A 145 -22.47 1.45 6.52
N VAL A 146 -22.62 2.61 5.89
CA VAL A 146 -22.78 3.90 6.59
C VAL A 146 -23.97 3.89 7.54
N ARG A 147 -25.12 3.34 7.10
CA ARG A 147 -26.34 3.24 7.94
C ARG A 147 -26.14 2.28 9.11
N GLU A 148 -25.61 1.09 8.85
CA GLU A 148 -25.39 0.05 9.89
C GLU A 148 -24.49 0.54 11.01
N LEU A 149 -23.39 1.22 10.66
CA LEU A 149 -22.41 1.73 11.61
C LEU A 149 -22.76 3.16 12.12
N LYS A 150 -23.89 3.72 11.67
CA LYS A 150 -24.36 5.08 12.06
C LYS A 150 -23.29 6.15 11.88
N LEU A 151 -22.55 6.08 10.75
CA LEU A 151 -21.49 7.03 10.46
C LEU A 151 -22.08 8.38 10.08
N THR A 152 -21.55 9.46 10.67
CA THR A 152 -22.04 10.83 10.45
C THR A 152 -21.08 11.69 9.64
N TYR A 153 -19.87 11.22 9.36
CA TYR A 153 -18.94 11.93 8.51
C TYR A 153 -19.27 11.77 7.01
N PRO A 154 -19.02 12.80 6.20
CA PRO A 154 -19.27 12.75 4.77
C PRO A 154 -18.37 11.70 4.10
N SER A 155 -18.92 11.04 3.10
CA SER A 155 -18.17 10.11 2.26
C SER A 155 -18.38 10.42 0.78
N LEU A 156 -17.33 10.20 -0.01
CA LEU A 156 -17.29 10.37 -1.46
C LEU A 156 -17.11 9.03 -2.14
N ARG A 157 -17.46 8.94 -3.43
CA ARG A 157 -17.33 7.74 -4.24
C ARG A 157 -16.25 7.92 -5.28
N ASP A 158 -15.19 7.12 -5.19
CA ASP A 158 -14.11 7.09 -6.19
C ASP A 158 -14.32 5.95 -7.20
N ASP A 159 -15.48 5.93 -7.84
CA ASP A 159 -15.91 4.86 -8.76
C ASP A 159 -14.93 4.64 -9.92
N LYS A 160 -14.23 5.69 -10.33
CA LYS A 160 -13.30 5.69 -11.45
C LYS A 160 -11.84 5.65 -11.02
N LEU A 161 -11.56 5.45 -9.73
CA LEU A 161 -10.21 5.44 -9.17
C LEU A 161 -9.40 6.68 -9.54
N GLN A 162 -10.02 7.86 -9.41
CA GLN A 162 -9.41 9.14 -9.78
C GLN A 162 -8.57 9.72 -8.63
N LEU A 163 -8.91 9.40 -7.39
CA LEU A 163 -8.23 9.92 -6.19
C LEU A 163 -7.33 8.90 -5.53
N ALA A 164 -7.80 7.69 -5.25
CA ALA A 164 -7.08 6.67 -4.50
C ALA A 164 -5.67 6.36 -5.06
N PRO A 165 -5.46 6.21 -6.38
CA PRO A 165 -4.13 5.98 -6.93
C PRO A 165 -3.14 7.12 -6.70
N LYS A 166 -3.62 8.37 -6.59
CA LYS A 166 -2.76 9.54 -6.31
C LYS A 166 -2.16 9.51 -4.89
N TYR A 167 -2.79 8.76 -3.98
CA TYR A 167 -2.31 8.51 -2.63
C TYR A 167 -1.51 7.20 -2.53
N GLY A 168 -1.30 6.49 -3.65
CA GLY A 168 -0.68 5.17 -3.67
C GLY A 168 -1.53 4.11 -2.97
N THR A 169 -2.85 4.32 -2.86
CA THR A 169 -3.76 3.40 -2.19
C THR A 169 -3.98 2.16 -3.03
N ILE A 170 -3.57 1.00 -2.49
CA ILE A 170 -3.73 -0.32 -3.10
C ILE A 170 -4.40 -1.33 -2.17
N LYS A 171 -4.36 -1.07 -0.87
CA LYS A 171 -4.97 -1.89 0.20
C LYS A 171 -5.87 -1.03 1.07
N LEU A 172 -6.81 -1.65 1.76
CA LEU A 172 -7.71 -0.97 2.67
C LEU A 172 -7.58 -1.53 4.10
N PRO A 173 -7.85 -0.68 5.09
CA PRO A 173 -8.06 0.76 5.04
C PRO A 173 -6.75 1.54 4.93
N GLU A 174 -6.81 2.79 4.47
CA GLU A 174 -5.70 3.72 4.54
C GLU A 174 -6.20 5.10 4.96
N THR A 175 -5.46 5.75 5.86
CA THR A 175 -5.84 7.04 6.42
C THR A 175 -4.71 8.06 6.29
N PHE A 176 -5.07 9.25 5.81
CA PHE A 176 -4.17 10.38 5.64
C PHE A 176 -4.70 11.56 6.45
N VAL A 177 -3.86 12.13 7.32
CA VAL A 177 -4.23 13.33 8.07
C VAL A 177 -3.64 14.55 7.37
N ILE A 178 -4.51 15.48 7.01
CA ILE A 178 -4.19 16.67 6.22
C ILE A 178 -4.44 17.90 7.08
N ASN A 179 -3.47 18.78 7.17
CA ASN A 179 -3.59 20.02 7.94
C ASN A 179 -4.37 21.11 7.16
N ARG A 180 -4.62 22.27 7.79
CA ARG A 180 -5.37 23.40 7.19
C ARG A 180 -4.75 23.95 5.91
N ALA A 181 -3.42 23.84 5.76
CA ALA A 181 -2.70 24.25 4.55
C ALA A 181 -2.80 23.21 3.40
N GLY A 182 -3.62 22.16 3.56
CA GLY A 182 -3.78 21.11 2.55
C GLY A 182 -2.56 20.20 2.43
N ARG A 183 -1.74 20.04 3.49
CA ARG A 183 -0.54 19.21 3.49
C ARG A 183 -0.74 17.95 4.30
N VAL A 184 -0.27 16.81 3.80
CA VAL A 184 -0.30 15.52 4.50
C VAL A 184 0.75 15.53 5.61
N VAL A 185 0.31 15.27 6.85
CA VAL A 185 1.16 15.30 8.05
C VAL A 185 1.27 13.95 8.76
N ALA A 186 0.38 13.00 8.44
CA ALA A 186 0.47 11.62 8.94
C ALA A 186 -0.22 10.66 7.97
N ILE A 187 0.25 9.42 7.93
CA ILE A 187 -0.28 8.34 7.10
C ILE A 187 -0.38 7.07 7.95
N SER A 188 -1.51 6.36 7.84
CA SER A 188 -1.68 5.00 8.34
C SER A 188 -2.00 4.08 7.17
N ARG A 189 -1.16 3.10 6.90
CA ARG A 189 -1.35 2.05 5.89
C ARG A 189 -1.86 0.78 6.59
N GLY A 190 -3.15 0.67 6.76
CA GLY A 190 -3.83 -0.42 7.46
C GLY A 190 -4.76 0.09 8.55
N GLU A 191 -5.26 -0.83 9.37
CA GLU A 191 -6.26 -0.54 10.42
C GLU A 191 -5.78 0.56 11.37
N LEU A 192 -6.60 1.58 11.53
CA LEU A 192 -6.31 2.77 12.31
C LEU A 192 -6.41 2.48 13.81
N THR A 193 -5.47 2.99 14.59
CA THR A 193 -5.55 2.95 16.05
C THR A 193 -5.87 4.32 16.64
N GLU A 194 -6.60 4.36 17.77
CA GLU A 194 -6.96 5.62 18.42
C GLU A 194 -5.74 6.43 18.89
N PRO A 195 -4.66 5.82 19.45
CA PRO A 195 -3.45 6.56 19.81
C PRO A 195 -2.75 7.20 18.61
N PHE A 196 -2.71 6.52 17.44
CA PHE A 196 -2.14 7.09 16.23
C PHE A 196 -2.95 8.30 15.78
N LEU A 197 -4.28 8.16 15.68
CA LEU A 197 -5.16 9.22 15.21
C LEU A 197 -5.07 10.45 16.13
N THR A 198 -5.05 10.27 17.44
CA THR A 198 -4.90 11.36 18.42
C THR A 198 -3.62 12.14 18.17
N ARG A 199 -2.46 11.47 18.12
CA ARG A 199 -1.18 12.15 17.85
C ARG A 199 -1.12 12.84 16.49
N ALA A 200 -1.73 12.24 15.48
CA ALA A 200 -1.77 12.82 14.13
C ALA A 200 -2.65 14.08 14.09
N LEU A 201 -3.79 14.06 14.77
CA LEU A 201 -4.67 15.22 14.90
C LEU A 201 -4.02 16.35 15.70
N ASP A 202 -3.34 16.05 16.78
CA ASP A 202 -2.63 17.07 17.57
C ASP A 202 -1.59 17.79 16.72
N ARG A 203 -0.81 17.07 15.91
CA ARG A 203 0.13 17.66 14.95
C ARG A 203 -0.55 18.51 13.89
N ALA A 204 -1.67 18.02 13.33
CA ALA A 204 -2.39 18.73 12.27
C ALA A 204 -3.06 20.02 12.78
N LEU A 205 -3.54 20.02 14.03
CA LEU A 205 -4.20 21.15 14.66
C LEU A 205 -3.18 22.19 15.18
N ALA A 206 -2.04 21.76 15.72
CA ALA A 206 -0.98 22.65 16.21
C ALA A 206 -0.29 23.43 15.10
N GLY A 207 -0.05 22.82 13.93
CA GLY A 207 0.60 23.46 12.77
C GLY A 207 -0.22 24.55 12.08
N SER A 208 -1.31 24.99 12.66
CA SER A 208 -2.23 26.02 12.14
C SER A 208 -2.16 27.35 12.87
N ALA A 209 -1.18 27.50 13.75
CA ALA A 209 -0.97 28.71 14.57
C ALA A 209 0.14 29.63 14.04
N SER A 210 0.65 29.39 12.81
CA SER A 210 1.66 30.24 12.16
C SER A 210 1.18 30.75 10.82
#